data_2ea23b5ce1a51e70e3bc8e7c7ef98e44
#
_entry.id   2ea23b5ce1a51e70e3bc8e7c7ef98e44
#
_cell.length_a   1.000
_cell.length_b   1.000
_cell.length_c   1.000
_cell.angle_alpha   90.00
_cell.angle_beta   90.00
_cell.angle_gamma   90.00
#
_symmetry.space_group_name_H-M   'P 1'
#
loop_
_entity.id
_entity.type
_entity.pdbx_description
1 polymer ?
#
loop_
_entity_poly.entity_id
_entity_poly.type
_entity_poly.pdbx_seq_one_letter_code
_entity_poly.pdbx_strand_id
1 'polypeptide(L)'
;VMMTPEMAKWILDYHNNDNRSFYKSQLAALDKSINDHSWQRDGGVCVFNSDGNLHEFQHRLDRIVANKLTVPVGICLGADKESFTKTAPAKQRYPVDEMYRKDKTATKLDETCLRQILARRGGDEKLTLPNAIAMWKLWKPIVREGIKITNTLISNSESFKSWNKELLGFNALMVSIGKKDVAVNLMKLLENQVHGK
;
A
#
# COMPACT_ATOMS: atom_id res chain seq x y z
N VAL A 1 23.80 -0.17 18.79
CA VAL A 1 24.15 1.22 18.47
C VAL A 1 23.15 2.15 19.17
N MET A 2 23.60 3.34 19.58
CA MET A 2 22.67 4.41 19.98
C MET A 2 22.20 5.12 18.71
N MET A 3 20.91 4.97 18.39
CA MET A 3 20.28 5.60 17.23
C MET A 3 19.82 7.01 17.62
N THR A 4 20.45 8.03 17.04
CA THR A 4 20.05 9.44 17.23
C THR A 4 19.02 9.86 16.18
N PRO A 5 18.30 10.98 16.38
CA PRO A 5 17.39 11.52 15.38
C PRO A 5 18.06 11.81 14.03
N GLU A 6 19.30 12.30 14.04
CA GLU A 6 20.06 12.62 12.83
C GLU A 6 20.42 11.35 12.06
N MET A 7 20.88 10.29 12.76
CA MET A 7 21.14 8.99 12.14
C MET A 7 19.86 8.37 11.58
N ALA A 8 18.78 8.42 12.33
CA ALA A 8 17.48 7.90 11.91
C ALA A 8 16.97 8.63 10.65
N LYS A 9 17.09 9.97 10.64
CA LYS A 9 16.73 10.76 9.46
C LYS A 9 17.60 10.43 8.25
N TRP A 10 18.91 10.32 8.42
CA TRP A 10 19.82 9.94 7.35
C TRP A 10 19.47 8.58 6.74
N ILE A 11 19.17 7.58 7.58
CA ILE A 11 18.73 6.25 7.11
C ILE A 11 17.43 6.34 6.31
N LEU A 12 16.46 7.13 6.77
CA LEU A 12 15.19 7.31 6.07
C LEU A 12 15.35 8.03 4.72
N ASP A 13 16.22 9.03 4.66
CA ASP A 13 16.44 9.83 3.46
C ASP A 13 17.19 9.05 2.36
N TYR A 14 18.18 8.24 2.73
CA TYR A 14 19.11 7.62 1.77
C TYR A 14 18.99 6.11 1.61
N HIS A 15 18.40 5.41 2.57
CA HIS A 15 18.35 3.95 2.60
C HIS A 15 16.93 3.36 2.65
N ASN A 16 15.88 4.19 2.62
CA ASN A 16 14.49 3.75 2.69
C ASN A 16 13.77 3.68 1.33
N ASN A 17 14.51 3.57 0.23
CA ASN A 17 13.99 3.69 -1.13
C ASN A 17 13.07 2.55 -1.55
N ASP A 18 13.32 1.35 -1.07
CA ASP A 18 12.59 0.12 -1.44
C ASP A 18 11.55 -0.31 -0.39
N ASN A 19 11.23 0.55 0.55
CA ASN A 19 10.30 0.21 1.61
C ASN A 19 8.84 0.57 1.26
N ARG A 20 7.88 0.03 2.03
CA ARG A 20 6.44 0.33 1.93
C ARG A 20 6.14 1.76 2.41
N SER A 21 4.93 2.24 2.11
CA SER A 21 4.43 3.50 2.68
C SER A 21 4.29 3.44 4.19
N PHE A 22 4.35 4.61 4.83
CA PHE A 22 4.09 4.72 6.27
C PHE A 22 2.61 4.49 6.58
N TYR A 23 2.33 3.61 7.54
CA TYR A 23 0.97 3.39 8.02
C TYR A 23 0.65 4.29 9.20
N LYS A 24 -0.32 5.20 9.02
CA LYS A 24 -0.76 6.14 10.08
C LYS A 24 -1.13 5.43 11.38
N SER A 25 -1.80 4.27 11.29
CA SER A 25 -2.17 3.49 12.47
C SER A 25 -0.97 2.93 13.25
N GLN A 26 0.12 2.56 12.55
CA GLN A 26 1.34 2.12 13.22
C GLN A 26 2.10 3.28 13.86
N LEU A 27 2.17 4.42 13.17
CA LEU A 27 2.77 5.64 13.73
C LEU A 27 2.02 6.06 15.00
N ALA A 28 0.68 6.11 14.97
CA ALA A 28 -0.14 6.45 16.13
C ALA A 28 0.04 5.46 17.31
N ALA A 29 0.16 4.15 17.01
CA ALA A 29 0.42 3.15 18.04
C ALA A 29 1.80 3.34 18.69
N LEU A 30 2.81 3.70 17.90
CA LEU A 30 4.15 4.01 18.41
C LEU A 30 4.15 5.31 19.23
N ASP A 31 3.48 6.37 18.76
CA ASP A 31 3.32 7.61 19.51
C ASP A 31 2.65 7.37 20.86
N LYS A 32 1.57 6.55 20.87
CA LYS A 32 0.93 6.15 22.12
C LYS A 32 1.91 5.46 23.07
N SER A 33 2.70 4.49 22.57
CA SER A 33 3.66 3.77 23.41
C SER A 33 4.79 4.65 23.95
N ILE A 34 5.16 5.69 23.20
CA ILE A 34 6.12 6.70 23.67
C ILE A 34 5.51 7.52 24.81
N ASN A 35 4.28 8.03 24.63
CA ASN A 35 3.59 8.86 25.61
C ASN A 35 3.27 8.08 26.90
N ASP A 36 2.89 6.82 26.79
CA ASP A 36 2.61 5.92 27.92
C ASP A 36 3.88 5.37 28.58
N HIS A 37 5.08 5.77 28.11
CA HIS A 37 6.37 5.25 28.56
C HIS A 37 6.52 3.71 28.41
N SER A 38 5.69 3.09 27.56
CA SER A 38 5.70 1.65 27.26
C SER A 38 6.56 1.30 26.03
N TRP A 39 7.22 2.29 25.42
CA TRP A 39 8.14 2.04 24.32
C TRP A 39 9.29 1.14 24.78
N GLN A 40 9.33 -0.06 24.22
CA GLN A 40 10.43 -0.98 24.46
C GLN A 40 11.64 -0.53 23.62
N ARG A 41 12.66 -0.01 24.29
CA ARG A 41 13.87 0.56 23.66
C ARG A 41 14.66 -0.48 22.89
N ASP A 42 14.62 -1.73 23.32
CA ASP A 42 15.29 -2.92 22.78
C ASP A 42 14.38 -3.78 21.89
N GLY A 43 13.16 -3.30 21.62
CA GLY A 43 12.08 -4.04 20.92
C GLY A 43 12.19 -4.07 19.40
N GLY A 44 13.36 -4.33 18.83
CA GLY A 44 13.48 -4.56 17.39
C GLY A 44 14.86 -4.29 16.83
N VAL A 45 15.11 -4.88 15.68
CA VAL A 45 16.37 -4.77 14.96
C VAL A 45 16.14 -3.94 13.70
N CYS A 46 16.98 -2.95 13.47
CA CYS A 46 17.06 -2.22 12.23
C CYS A 46 17.77 -3.11 11.19
N VAL A 47 17.04 -3.56 10.18
CA VAL A 47 17.54 -4.53 9.21
C VAL A 47 17.81 -3.86 7.88
N PHE A 48 19.01 -4.05 7.34
CA PHE A 48 19.40 -3.64 5.99
C PHE A 48 19.60 -4.87 5.11
N ASN A 49 19.16 -4.80 3.86
CA ASN A 49 19.40 -5.86 2.89
C ASN A 49 20.83 -5.82 2.35
N SER A 50 21.15 -6.78 1.48
CA SER A 50 22.47 -6.91 0.83
C SER A 50 22.89 -5.70 -0.02
N ASP A 51 21.95 -4.85 -0.45
CA ASP A 51 22.23 -3.61 -1.18
C ASP A 51 22.37 -2.39 -0.27
N GLY A 52 22.26 -2.57 1.04
CA GLY A 52 22.32 -1.49 2.02
C GLY A 52 21.01 -0.71 2.17
N ASN A 53 19.91 -1.16 1.56
CA ASN A 53 18.61 -0.52 1.75
C ASN A 53 17.92 -1.02 3.03
N LEU A 54 17.23 -0.11 3.71
CA LEU A 54 16.45 -0.42 4.90
C LEU A 54 15.35 -1.43 4.57
N HIS A 55 15.33 -2.54 5.30
CA HIS A 55 14.38 -3.63 5.13
C HIS A 55 13.26 -3.60 6.19
N GLU A 56 13.63 -3.34 7.43
CA GLU A 56 12.70 -3.23 8.56
C GLU A 56 13.09 -2.05 9.46
N PHE A 57 12.17 -1.56 10.28
CA PHE A 57 12.34 -0.52 11.29
C PHE A 57 11.93 0.91 10.86
N GLN A 58 11.49 1.15 9.63
CA GLN A 58 11.19 2.50 9.12
C GLN A 58 10.22 3.31 10.01
N HIS A 59 9.12 2.71 10.51
CA HIS A 59 8.15 3.41 11.36
C HIS A 59 8.76 3.85 12.70
N ARG A 60 9.67 3.04 13.25
CA ARG A 60 10.38 3.39 14.48
C ARG A 60 11.41 4.49 14.24
N LEU A 61 12.15 4.44 13.12
CA LEU A 61 13.06 5.52 12.75
C LEU A 61 12.31 6.85 12.59
N ASP A 62 11.16 6.85 11.95
CA ASP A 62 10.32 8.02 11.79
C ASP A 62 9.89 8.60 13.14
N ARG A 63 9.49 7.75 14.11
CA ARG A 63 9.15 8.23 15.46
C ARG A 63 10.35 8.68 16.27
N ILE A 64 11.52 8.07 16.08
CA ILE A 64 12.78 8.55 16.67
C ILE A 64 13.07 10.00 16.22
N VAL A 65 12.91 10.27 14.92
CA VAL A 65 13.07 11.63 14.38
C VAL A 65 12.02 12.59 14.93
N ALA A 66 10.74 12.23 14.82
CA ALA A 66 9.63 13.09 15.19
C ALA A 66 9.63 13.46 16.69
N ASN A 67 10.00 12.51 17.57
CA ASN A 67 10.01 12.71 19.01
C ASN A 67 11.41 13.04 19.56
N LYS A 68 12.42 13.27 18.71
CA LYS A 68 13.80 13.60 19.06
C LYS A 68 14.41 12.62 20.08
N LEU A 69 14.19 11.34 19.90
CA LEU A 69 14.63 10.29 20.82
C LEU A 69 16.04 9.81 20.44
N THR A 70 16.82 9.43 21.47
CA THR A 70 18.05 8.65 21.30
C THR A 70 17.84 7.31 22.01
N VAL A 71 17.89 6.21 21.25
CA VAL A 71 17.54 4.88 21.76
C VAL A 71 18.55 3.82 21.33
N PRO A 72 18.81 2.79 22.15
CA PRO A 72 19.61 1.65 21.73
C PRO A 72 18.85 0.84 20.67
N VAL A 73 19.54 0.47 19.58
CA VAL A 73 19.00 -0.31 18.47
C VAL A 73 19.99 -1.39 18.05
N GLY A 74 19.52 -2.62 17.88
CA GLY A 74 20.24 -3.66 17.17
C GLY A 74 20.30 -3.35 15.68
N ILE A 75 21.42 -3.63 15.00
CA ILE A 75 21.54 -3.51 13.55
C ILE A 75 21.87 -4.87 12.97
N CYS A 76 21.14 -5.29 11.94
CA CYS A 76 21.43 -6.45 11.12
C CYS A 76 21.71 -5.98 9.69
N LEU A 77 22.84 -6.43 9.12
CA LEU A 77 23.26 -6.09 7.76
C LEU A 77 23.25 -7.33 6.88
N GLY A 78 23.03 -7.14 5.58
CA GLY A 78 23.15 -8.19 4.58
C GLY A 78 21.97 -9.17 4.53
N ALA A 79 20.77 -8.76 4.99
CA ALA A 79 19.58 -9.59 4.82
C ALA A 79 19.28 -9.84 3.34
N ASP A 80 18.77 -11.03 3.01
CA ASP A 80 18.36 -11.36 1.65
C ASP A 80 17.22 -10.42 1.20
N LYS A 81 17.33 -9.86 0.00
CA LYS A 81 16.30 -9.02 -0.61
C LYS A 81 14.94 -9.72 -0.69
N GLU A 82 14.93 -11.02 -0.98
CA GLU A 82 13.71 -11.81 -1.09
C GLU A 82 13.09 -12.10 0.28
N SER A 83 13.84 -11.96 1.36
CA SER A 83 13.32 -12.12 2.73
C SER A 83 12.28 -11.07 3.08
N PHE A 84 12.24 -9.94 2.33
CA PHE A 84 11.21 -8.91 2.49
C PHE A 84 9.79 -9.46 2.42
N THR A 85 9.55 -10.44 1.53
CA THR A 85 8.24 -11.07 1.38
C THR A 85 8.00 -12.24 2.33
N LYS A 86 9.08 -12.81 2.87
CA LYS A 86 9.05 -14.06 3.67
C LYS A 86 9.17 -13.81 5.18
N THR A 87 9.79 -12.70 5.59
CA THR A 87 9.95 -12.39 7.01
C THR A 87 8.59 -12.11 7.61
N ALA A 88 8.26 -12.77 8.73
CA ALA A 88 7.04 -12.51 9.50
C ALA A 88 7.19 -11.19 10.27
N PRO A 89 6.73 -10.07 9.73
CA PRO A 89 6.80 -8.80 10.42
C PRO A 89 5.75 -8.74 11.53
N ALA A 90 5.95 -7.87 12.49
CA ALA A 90 4.96 -7.55 13.52
C ALA A 90 3.59 -7.15 12.93
N LYS A 91 3.56 -6.78 11.65
CA LYS A 91 2.33 -6.56 10.87
C LYS A 91 2.41 -7.29 9.54
N GLN A 92 1.35 -8.06 9.24
CA GLN A 92 1.21 -8.76 7.97
C GLN A 92 1.35 -7.78 6.79
N ARG A 93 2.14 -8.14 5.80
CA ARG A 93 2.28 -7.40 4.54
C ARG A 93 1.13 -7.73 3.61
N TYR A 94 0.73 -6.75 2.83
CA TYR A 94 -0.32 -6.87 1.83
C TYR A 94 0.26 -6.75 0.42
N PRO A 95 -0.42 -7.28 -0.61
CA PRO A 95 0.02 -7.13 -2.00
C PRO A 95 0.30 -5.68 -2.42
N VAL A 96 -0.46 -4.70 -1.89
CA VAL A 96 -0.20 -3.28 -2.15
C VAL A 96 1.17 -2.82 -1.67
N ASP A 97 1.71 -3.41 -0.60
CA ASP A 97 3.05 -3.06 -0.11
C ASP A 97 4.13 -3.40 -1.14
N GLU A 98 3.97 -4.55 -1.83
CA GLU A 98 4.86 -4.97 -2.91
C GLU A 98 4.66 -4.13 -4.19
N MET A 99 3.41 -3.82 -4.52
CA MET A 99 3.10 -2.93 -5.64
C MET A 99 3.76 -1.56 -5.42
N TYR A 100 3.57 -0.96 -4.23
CA TYR A 100 4.13 0.34 -3.85
C TYR A 100 5.67 0.32 -3.80
N ARG A 101 6.29 -0.77 -3.38
CA ARG A 101 7.76 -0.91 -3.33
C ARG A 101 8.38 -0.66 -4.70
N LYS A 102 7.77 -1.19 -5.75
CA LYS A 102 8.25 -1.05 -7.14
C LYS A 102 7.63 0.12 -7.91
N ASP A 103 6.46 0.57 -7.49
CA ASP A 103 5.72 1.67 -8.12
C ASP A 103 5.12 2.55 -7.03
N LYS A 104 5.80 3.64 -6.70
CA LYS A 104 5.39 4.57 -5.63
C LYS A 104 4.02 5.24 -5.86
N THR A 105 3.44 5.06 -7.03
CA THR A 105 2.08 5.53 -7.33
C THR A 105 0.99 4.51 -6.98
N ALA A 106 1.34 3.25 -6.69
CA ALA A 106 0.37 2.22 -6.33
C ALA A 106 -0.33 2.53 -5.01
N THR A 107 -1.64 2.30 -4.96
CA THR A 107 -2.50 2.62 -3.82
C THR A 107 -3.32 1.41 -3.38
N LYS A 108 -3.95 1.51 -2.21
CA LYS A 108 -4.88 0.50 -1.72
C LYS A 108 -6.11 0.34 -2.64
N LEU A 109 -6.50 1.42 -3.31
CA LEU A 109 -7.58 1.38 -4.30
C LEU A 109 -7.21 0.54 -5.51
N ASP A 110 -5.96 0.65 -5.98
CA ASP A 110 -5.44 -0.17 -7.08
C ASP A 110 -5.44 -1.65 -6.73
N GLU A 111 -4.99 -2.02 -5.52
CA GLU A 111 -5.06 -3.39 -5.03
C GLU A 111 -6.51 -3.90 -4.99
N THR A 112 -7.42 -3.09 -4.46
CA THR A 112 -8.84 -3.45 -4.38
C THR A 112 -9.43 -3.70 -5.76
N CYS A 113 -9.19 -2.80 -6.71
CA CYS A 113 -9.63 -2.92 -8.10
C CYS A 113 -9.06 -4.19 -8.76
N LEU A 114 -7.76 -4.44 -8.59
CA LEU A 114 -7.10 -5.62 -9.15
C LEU A 114 -7.68 -6.93 -8.60
N ARG A 115 -7.93 -7.01 -7.28
CA ARG A 115 -8.61 -8.16 -6.66
C ARG A 115 -9.99 -8.41 -7.24
N GLN A 116 -10.76 -7.35 -7.49
CA GLN A 116 -12.09 -7.45 -8.09
C GLN A 116 -12.06 -7.92 -9.54
N ILE A 117 -11.06 -7.50 -10.33
CA ILE A 117 -10.87 -8.00 -11.70
C ILE A 117 -10.58 -9.50 -11.67
N LEU A 118 -9.61 -9.93 -10.87
CA LEU A 118 -9.21 -11.33 -10.79
C LEU A 118 -10.37 -12.22 -10.33
N ALA A 119 -11.12 -11.80 -9.32
CA ALA A 119 -12.29 -12.54 -8.84
C ALA A 119 -13.38 -12.70 -9.90
N ARG A 120 -13.56 -11.73 -10.81
CA ARG A 120 -14.63 -11.76 -11.84
C ARG A 120 -14.23 -12.45 -13.14
N ARG A 121 -12.94 -12.67 -13.36
CA ARG A 121 -12.49 -13.40 -14.56
C ARG A 121 -12.76 -14.90 -14.52
N GLY A 122 -13.22 -15.43 -13.38
CA GLY A 122 -13.60 -16.83 -13.24
C GLY A 122 -12.44 -17.81 -13.16
N GLY A 123 -11.22 -17.33 -12.89
CA GLY A 123 -10.05 -18.18 -12.67
C GLY A 123 -9.71 -18.33 -11.18
N ASP A 124 -8.90 -19.33 -10.85
CA ASP A 124 -8.36 -19.53 -9.49
C ASP A 124 -7.25 -18.54 -9.13
N GLU A 125 -6.97 -17.60 -10.03
CA GLU A 125 -5.88 -16.64 -9.88
C GLU A 125 -6.22 -15.60 -8.82
N LYS A 126 -5.47 -15.61 -7.72
CA LYS A 126 -5.62 -14.68 -6.60
C LYS A 126 -4.43 -13.73 -6.53
N LEU A 127 -4.70 -12.49 -6.14
CA LEU A 127 -3.63 -11.55 -5.84
C LEU A 127 -2.97 -11.95 -4.50
N THR A 128 -1.73 -12.36 -4.60
CA THR A 128 -0.88 -12.77 -3.47
C THR A 128 0.33 -11.86 -3.37
N LEU A 129 1.04 -11.91 -2.24
CA LEU A 129 2.29 -11.15 -2.09
C LEU A 129 3.32 -11.49 -3.19
N PRO A 130 3.61 -12.78 -3.48
CA PRO A 130 4.60 -13.16 -4.49
C PRO A 130 4.26 -12.71 -5.91
N ASN A 131 2.98 -12.67 -6.30
CA ASN A 131 2.60 -12.29 -7.67
C ASN A 131 2.19 -10.83 -7.84
N ALA A 132 2.14 -10.04 -6.75
CA ALA A 132 1.60 -8.68 -6.74
C ALA A 132 2.28 -7.76 -7.77
N ILE A 133 3.60 -7.83 -7.90
CA ILE A 133 4.37 -6.99 -8.83
C ILE A 133 4.06 -7.36 -10.29
N ALA A 134 4.04 -8.65 -10.60
CA ALA A 134 3.76 -9.14 -11.95
C ALA A 134 2.34 -8.78 -12.38
N MET A 135 1.36 -9.03 -11.49
CA MET A 135 -0.05 -8.67 -11.71
C MET A 135 -0.22 -7.16 -11.86
N TRP A 136 0.43 -6.36 -11.02
CA TRP A 136 0.38 -4.91 -11.14
C TRP A 136 0.92 -4.41 -12.47
N LYS A 137 2.09 -4.88 -12.90
CA LYS A 137 2.67 -4.49 -14.20
C LYS A 137 1.73 -4.81 -15.36
N LEU A 138 1.10 -5.97 -15.34
CA LEU A 138 0.18 -6.42 -16.39
C LEU A 138 -1.13 -5.59 -16.41
N TRP A 139 -1.70 -5.32 -15.24
CA TRP A 139 -3.05 -4.79 -15.11
C TRP A 139 -3.12 -3.29 -14.81
N LYS A 140 -2.00 -2.61 -14.49
CA LYS A 140 -1.97 -1.19 -14.12
C LYS A 140 -2.76 -0.27 -15.06
N PRO A 141 -2.60 -0.34 -16.41
CA PRO A 141 -3.36 0.54 -17.31
C PRO A 141 -4.87 0.35 -17.19
N ILE A 142 -5.30 -0.91 -17.12
CA ILE A 142 -6.71 -1.30 -17.01
C ILE A 142 -7.30 -0.88 -15.66
N VAL A 143 -6.59 -1.14 -14.58
CA VAL A 143 -6.97 -0.73 -13.22
C VAL A 143 -7.14 0.78 -13.14
N ARG A 144 -6.18 1.54 -13.65
CA ARG A 144 -6.22 3.01 -13.64
C ARG A 144 -7.36 3.57 -14.45
N GLU A 145 -7.64 3.00 -15.62
CA GLU A 145 -8.79 3.42 -16.43
C GLU A 145 -10.12 3.08 -15.76
N GLY A 146 -10.26 1.89 -15.17
CA GLY A 146 -11.46 1.51 -14.40
C GLY A 146 -11.70 2.42 -13.21
N ILE A 147 -10.65 2.79 -12.45
CA ILE A 147 -10.73 3.77 -11.36
C ILE A 147 -11.19 5.14 -11.87
N LYS A 148 -10.61 5.60 -12.98
CA LYS A 148 -10.98 6.88 -13.59
C LYS A 148 -12.46 6.93 -13.95
N ILE A 149 -12.98 5.90 -14.63
CA ILE A 149 -14.40 5.80 -15.00
C ILE A 149 -15.27 5.80 -13.74
N THR A 150 -14.89 5.07 -12.70
CA THR A 150 -15.66 4.99 -11.45
C THR A 150 -15.69 6.33 -10.72
N ASN A 151 -14.56 7.02 -10.64
CA ASN A 151 -14.44 8.28 -9.92
C ASN A 151 -15.27 9.42 -10.55
N THR A 152 -15.58 9.37 -11.85
CA THR A 152 -16.46 10.36 -12.48
C THR A 152 -17.86 10.37 -11.87
N LEU A 153 -18.34 9.21 -11.37
CA LEU A 153 -19.66 9.12 -10.72
C LEU A 153 -19.58 9.40 -9.21
N ILE A 154 -18.57 8.84 -8.51
CA ILE A 154 -18.50 8.88 -7.04
C ILE A 154 -18.23 10.28 -6.50
N SER A 155 -17.53 11.13 -7.28
CA SER A 155 -17.28 12.52 -6.91
C SER A 155 -18.60 13.32 -6.75
N ASN A 156 -19.69 12.84 -7.34
CA ASN A 156 -20.97 13.56 -7.42
C ASN A 156 -22.05 13.00 -6.49
N SER A 157 -21.84 11.86 -5.81
CA SER A 157 -22.90 11.27 -4.97
C SER A 157 -22.40 10.39 -3.82
N GLU A 158 -22.86 10.73 -2.60
CA GLU A 158 -22.64 9.91 -1.39
C GLU A 158 -23.31 8.53 -1.49
N SER A 159 -24.41 8.42 -2.23
CA SER A 159 -25.21 7.20 -2.36
C SER A 159 -24.46 6.03 -3.00
N PHE A 160 -23.40 6.30 -3.77
CA PHE A 160 -22.61 5.26 -4.45
C PHE A 160 -21.33 4.83 -3.71
N LYS A 161 -21.03 5.42 -2.56
CA LYS A 161 -19.82 5.05 -1.78
C LYS A 161 -19.83 3.56 -1.37
N SER A 162 -21.00 3.01 -1.08
CA SER A 162 -21.16 1.58 -0.73
C SER A 162 -20.91 0.63 -1.90
N TRP A 163 -21.14 1.06 -3.13
CA TRP A 163 -21.01 0.25 -4.36
C TRP A 163 -19.64 0.41 -5.03
N ASN A 164 -18.76 1.19 -4.44
CA ASN A 164 -17.49 1.55 -5.05
C ASN A 164 -16.65 0.34 -5.48
N LYS A 165 -16.59 -0.71 -4.65
CA LYS A 165 -15.77 -1.90 -4.95
C LYS A 165 -16.33 -2.69 -6.14
N GLU A 166 -17.63 -2.83 -6.21
CA GLU A 166 -18.33 -3.54 -7.28
C GLU A 166 -18.20 -2.79 -8.60
N LEU A 167 -18.40 -1.48 -8.59
CA LEU A 167 -18.25 -0.61 -9.76
C LEU A 167 -16.80 -0.57 -10.26
N LEU A 168 -15.83 -0.47 -9.36
CA LEU A 168 -14.40 -0.53 -9.71
C LEU A 168 -14.07 -1.81 -10.47
N GLY A 169 -14.51 -2.95 -9.93
CA GLY A 169 -14.26 -4.24 -10.56
C GLY A 169 -14.97 -4.41 -11.90
N PHE A 170 -16.22 -3.97 -11.98
CA PHE A 170 -16.99 -4.02 -13.23
C PHE A 170 -16.36 -3.12 -14.31
N ASN A 171 -16.09 -1.87 -14.02
CA ASN A 171 -15.55 -0.91 -14.98
C ASN A 171 -14.18 -1.36 -15.51
N ALA A 172 -13.30 -1.82 -14.62
CA ALA A 172 -12.01 -2.34 -15.04
C ALA A 172 -12.12 -3.63 -15.85
N LEU A 173 -13.09 -4.52 -15.54
CA LEU A 173 -13.35 -5.70 -16.34
C LEU A 173 -13.84 -5.31 -17.75
N MET A 174 -14.77 -4.36 -17.86
CA MET A 174 -15.25 -3.87 -19.17
C MET A 174 -14.12 -3.27 -20.01
N VAL A 175 -13.22 -2.49 -19.37
CA VAL A 175 -12.00 -2.00 -20.05
C VAL A 175 -11.13 -3.16 -20.53
N SER A 176 -10.97 -4.21 -19.73
CA SER A 176 -10.11 -5.35 -20.07
C SER A 176 -10.58 -6.16 -21.29
N ILE A 177 -11.87 -6.14 -21.57
CA ILE A 177 -12.48 -6.85 -22.73
C ILE A 177 -12.82 -5.89 -23.87
N GLY A 178 -12.30 -4.67 -23.86
CA GLY A 178 -12.53 -3.68 -24.92
C GLY A 178 -13.92 -3.03 -24.93
N LYS A 179 -14.70 -3.18 -23.85
CA LYS A 179 -16.08 -2.63 -23.70
C LYS A 179 -16.12 -1.38 -22.81
N LYS A 180 -15.13 -0.49 -22.95
CA LYS A 180 -15.03 0.75 -22.17
C LYS A 180 -16.27 1.64 -22.29
N ASP A 181 -16.86 1.72 -23.48
CA ASP A 181 -18.09 2.46 -23.76
C ASP A 181 -19.27 1.98 -22.91
N VAL A 182 -19.40 0.65 -22.71
CA VAL A 182 -20.43 0.06 -21.84
C VAL A 182 -20.25 0.52 -20.39
N ALA A 183 -19.01 0.52 -19.88
CA ALA A 183 -18.71 1.03 -18.55
C ALA A 183 -19.09 2.51 -18.40
N VAL A 184 -18.70 3.35 -19.35
CA VAL A 184 -19.00 4.79 -19.35
C VAL A 184 -20.50 5.06 -19.42
N ASN A 185 -21.23 4.32 -20.28
CA ASN A 185 -22.68 4.48 -20.42
C ASN A 185 -23.42 4.03 -19.16
N LEU A 186 -23.02 2.93 -18.52
CA LEU A 186 -23.58 2.53 -17.24
C LEU A 186 -23.41 3.61 -16.19
N MET A 187 -22.21 4.21 -16.09
CA MET A 187 -21.94 5.26 -15.12
C MET A 187 -22.81 6.49 -15.35
N LYS A 188 -23.03 6.89 -16.62
CA LYS A 188 -23.96 7.99 -16.97
C LYS A 188 -25.40 7.68 -16.60
N LEU A 189 -25.87 6.44 -16.85
CA LEU A 189 -27.23 6.03 -16.47
C LEU A 189 -27.44 6.09 -14.96
N LEU A 190 -26.47 5.61 -14.18
CA LEU A 190 -26.52 5.68 -12.71
C LEU A 190 -26.52 7.14 -12.20
N GLU A 191 -25.71 8.00 -12.80
CA GLU A 191 -25.67 9.43 -12.47
C GLU A 191 -27.03 10.10 -12.72
N ASN A 192 -27.65 9.86 -13.88
CA ASN A 192 -28.95 10.40 -14.22
C ASN A 192 -30.07 9.92 -13.28
N GLN A 193 -30.00 8.68 -12.79
CA GLN A 193 -30.99 8.17 -11.83
C GLN A 193 -30.89 8.87 -10.45
N VAL A 194 -29.71 9.33 -10.07
CA VAL A 194 -29.50 10.03 -8.78
C VAL A 194 -29.93 11.48 -8.83
N HIS A 195 -29.73 12.12 -9.97
CA HIS A 195 -30.06 13.54 -10.17
C HIS A 195 -31.46 13.77 -10.77
N GLY A 196 -32.13 12.71 -11.20
CA GLY A 196 -33.48 12.76 -11.80
C GLY A 196 -34.65 12.64 -10.81
N LYS A 197 -34.40 12.93 -9.51
CA LYS A 197 -35.47 13.02 -8.49
C LYS A 197 -35.76 14.45 -8.12
#